data_0df2bc62477d5b55437fd13b00ecc89a
#
_entry.id   0df2bc62477d5b55437fd13b00ecc89a
#
_cell.length_a   1.000
_cell.length_b   1.000
_cell.length_c   1.000
_cell.angle_alpha   90.00
_cell.angle_beta   90.00
_cell.angle_gamma   90.00
#
_symmetry.space_group_name_H-M   'P 1'
#
loop_
_entity.id
_entity.type
_entity.pdbx_description
1 polymer ?
#
loop_
_entity_poly.entity_id
_entity_poly.type
_entity_poly.pdbx_seq_one_letter_code
_entity_poly.pdbx_strand_id
1 'polypeptide(L)'
;MLQRLRQCGLTDQVALTPGAAASIPDLDGTCLVNSAAVLLQQHWLEGGLLIVIGATGAVTRLIAPLLTDKERDPAVLVLDAEGQRVIPLLGGHHAGAEQWSREVAAALGGEAVLSGDTAVTGRLATDAFGTAWGWNRSGTSANWTQLMKAQARGEATRLIQTMGSTLWQSSSAAQASQILWRDAEAGSALPTLEISTSMAHAGACQWHPPMLWLGIGCERDTSLSLVQRAVSSALEEAGLAEGAVAGIGSIDRKGDERALQDLAQLHHWPFRLHTATALNGVQVPTPSEVVAAEMGTGSVAEAAALLSAGPNGQLKLHKRITHANDAECGAVTVAIAESMEAHAPQRGELHLIGSGPGDL
;
A
#
# COMPACT_ATOMS: atom_id res chain seq x y z
N MET A 1 -9.76 28.46 -8.55
CA MET A 1 -9.42 27.41 -7.57
C MET A 1 -9.89 26.03 -8.03
N LEU A 2 -11.19 25.73 -8.09
CA LEU A 2 -11.71 24.38 -8.44
C LEU A 2 -11.22 23.84 -9.80
N GLN A 3 -11.21 24.67 -10.85
CA GLN A 3 -10.65 24.26 -12.16
C GLN A 3 -9.17 23.87 -12.06
N ARG A 4 -8.39 24.59 -11.24
CA ARG A 4 -6.97 24.33 -11.06
C ARG A 4 -6.73 23.00 -10.33
N LEU A 5 -7.52 22.68 -9.30
CA LEU A 5 -7.48 21.39 -8.63
C LEU A 5 -7.81 20.23 -9.57
N ARG A 6 -8.81 20.38 -10.44
CA ARG A 6 -9.13 19.39 -11.48
C ARG A 6 -8.00 19.22 -12.49
N GLN A 7 -7.42 20.30 -12.99
CA GLN A 7 -6.31 20.25 -13.95
C GLN A 7 -5.06 19.56 -13.40
N CYS A 8 -4.86 19.65 -12.07
CA CYS A 8 -3.77 18.97 -11.38
C CYS A 8 -4.12 17.52 -10.97
N GLY A 9 -5.31 17.02 -11.29
CA GLY A 9 -5.75 15.68 -10.90
C GLY A 9 -5.99 15.49 -9.40
N LEU A 10 -6.17 16.60 -8.65
CA LEU A 10 -6.36 16.58 -7.20
C LEU A 10 -7.83 16.45 -6.79
N THR A 11 -8.76 16.48 -7.72
CA THR A 11 -10.19 16.20 -7.51
C THR A 11 -10.83 15.73 -8.79
N ASP A 12 -11.66 14.70 -8.69
CA ASP A 12 -12.49 14.13 -9.76
C ASP A 12 -13.97 14.55 -9.64
N GLN A 13 -14.42 14.83 -8.44
CA GLN A 13 -15.79 15.27 -8.17
C GLN A 13 -15.82 16.62 -7.46
N VAL A 14 -16.76 17.46 -7.87
CA VAL A 14 -17.02 18.75 -7.23
C VAL A 14 -18.50 18.86 -6.88
N ALA A 15 -18.79 19.23 -5.63
CA ALA A 15 -20.13 19.48 -5.17
C ALA A 15 -20.26 20.91 -4.61
N LEU A 16 -21.35 21.57 -4.93
CA LEU A 16 -21.63 22.93 -4.49
C LEU A 16 -22.95 22.99 -3.72
N THR A 17 -22.98 23.75 -2.62
CA THR A 17 -24.24 24.17 -2.01
C THR A 17 -24.91 25.24 -2.87
N PRO A 18 -26.24 25.44 -2.77
CA PRO A 18 -26.94 26.47 -3.55
C PRO A 18 -26.35 27.87 -3.39
N GLY A 19 -25.92 28.22 -2.18
CA GLY A 19 -25.27 29.52 -1.92
C GLY A 19 -23.90 29.65 -2.61
N ALA A 20 -23.12 28.57 -2.67
CA ALA A 20 -21.84 28.58 -3.38
C ALA A 20 -22.04 28.59 -4.90
N ALA A 21 -23.01 27.86 -5.40
CA ALA A 21 -23.32 27.77 -6.83
C ALA A 21 -23.76 29.15 -7.41
N ALA A 22 -24.44 29.98 -6.62
CA ALA A 22 -24.84 31.31 -7.04
C ALA A 22 -23.66 32.27 -7.33
N SER A 23 -22.47 31.94 -6.78
CA SER A 23 -21.26 32.77 -6.89
C SER A 23 -20.19 32.18 -7.82
N ILE A 24 -20.39 30.97 -8.34
CA ILE A 24 -19.40 30.24 -9.15
C ILE A 24 -19.99 30.00 -10.55
N PRO A 25 -19.33 30.43 -11.64
CA PRO A 25 -19.79 30.13 -12.99
C PRO A 25 -19.82 28.62 -13.23
N ASP A 26 -20.72 28.21 -14.15
CA ASP A 26 -20.93 26.79 -14.51
C ASP A 26 -19.62 26.02 -14.68
N LEU A 27 -19.43 25.08 -13.81
CA LEU A 27 -18.36 24.09 -13.87
C LEU A 27 -18.97 22.77 -14.34
N ASP A 28 -18.59 22.31 -15.54
CA ASP A 28 -19.02 21.02 -16.06
C ASP A 28 -18.77 19.89 -15.04
N GLY A 29 -19.76 19.03 -14.84
CA GLY A 29 -19.67 17.91 -13.93
C GLY A 29 -19.73 18.27 -12.44
N THR A 30 -20.36 19.39 -12.10
CA THR A 30 -20.61 19.79 -10.72
C THR A 30 -21.96 19.25 -10.23
N CYS A 31 -21.99 18.68 -9.02
CA CYS A 31 -23.19 18.23 -8.35
C CYS A 31 -23.71 19.32 -7.40
N LEU A 32 -25.01 19.65 -7.49
CA LEU A 32 -25.67 20.51 -6.51
C LEU A 32 -26.17 19.69 -5.33
N VAL A 33 -25.82 20.09 -4.12
CA VAL A 33 -26.21 19.39 -2.90
C VAL A 33 -26.89 20.34 -1.91
N ASN A 34 -28.01 19.89 -1.38
CA ASN A 34 -28.80 20.69 -0.42
C ASN A 34 -28.17 20.72 0.99
N SER A 35 -27.29 19.76 1.30
CA SER A 35 -26.67 19.64 2.62
C SER A 35 -25.23 19.13 2.52
N ALA A 36 -24.29 19.92 3.01
CA ALA A 36 -22.90 19.54 3.13
C ALA A 36 -22.71 18.32 4.07
N ALA A 37 -23.53 18.21 5.13
CA ALA A 37 -23.47 17.08 6.06
C ALA A 37 -23.81 15.75 5.37
N VAL A 38 -24.86 15.73 4.55
CA VAL A 38 -25.26 14.52 3.80
C VAL A 38 -24.17 14.15 2.79
N LEU A 39 -23.60 15.12 2.10
CA LEU A 39 -22.52 14.87 1.14
C LEU A 39 -21.29 14.28 1.82
N LEU A 40 -20.83 14.89 2.92
CA LEU A 40 -19.68 14.38 3.67
C LEU A 40 -19.91 12.95 4.17
N GLN A 41 -21.13 12.65 4.65
CA GLN A 41 -21.49 11.29 5.08
C GLN A 41 -21.44 10.28 3.92
N GLN A 42 -21.93 10.65 2.73
CA GLN A 42 -21.93 9.78 1.56
C GLN A 42 -20.52 9.46 1.05
N HIS A 43 -19.58 10.42 1.21
CA HIS A 43 -18.21 10.31 0.75
C HIS A 43 -17.20 10.05 1.87
N TRP A 44 -17.67 9.65 3.06
CA TRP A 44 -16.82 9.27 4.19
C TRP A 44 -16.26 7.86 3.98
N LEU A 45 -15.20 7.75 3.19
CA LEU A 45 -14.61 6.49 2.75
C LEU A 45 -13.19 6.35 3.29
N GLU A 46 -12.84 5.16 3.74
CA GLU A 46 -11.48 4.82 4.12
C GLU A 46 -10.50 5.09 2.96
N GLY A 47 -9.39 5.77 3.26
CA GLY A 47 -8.40 6.18 2.26
C GLY A 47 -8.85 7.30 1.31
N GLY A 48 -10.05 7.88 1.50
CA GLY A 48 -10.54 9.00 0.70
C GLY A 48 -9.89 10.33 1.05
N LEU A 49 -9.99 11.29 0.11
CA LEU A 49 -9.60 12.69 0.31
C LEU A 49 -10.81 13.59 0.15
N LEU A 50 -11.13 14.36 1.18
CA LEU A 50 -12.18 15.38 1.18
C LEU A 50 -11.55 16.77 1.27
N ILE A 51 -11.78 17.59 0.25
CA ILE A 51 -11.34 19.01 0.22
C ILE A 51 -12.56 19.89 0.44
N VAL A 52 -12.61 20.59 1.56
CA VAL A 52 -13.75 21.41 1.97
C VAL A 52 -13.33 22.88 2.02
N ILE A 53 -14.04 23.73 1.26
CA ILE A 53 -13.84 25.17 1.29
C ILE A 53 -14.79 25.78 2.33
N GLY A 54 -14.24 26.37 3.39
CA GLY A 54 -15.04 26.96 4.45
C GLY A 54 -14.29 27.21 5.75
N ALA A 55 -15.01 27.63 6.78
CA ALA A 55 -14.42 27.86 8.09
C ALA A 55 -14.15 26.55 8.82
N THR A 56 -12.93 26.38 9.35
CA THR A 56 -12.46 25.17 10.06
C THR A 56 -13.45 24.74 11.15
N GLY A 57 -13.96 25.66 11.98
CA GLY A 57 -14.91 25.34 13.03
C GLY A 57 -16.28 24.84 12.53
N ALA A 58 -16.71 25.25 11.36
CA ALA A 58 -17.94 24.73 10.73
C ALA A 58 -17.71 23.30 10.21
N VAL A 59 -16.61 23.08 9.51
CA VAL A 59 -16.24 21.75 9.00
C VAL A 59 -16.07 20.76 10.15
N THR A 60 -15.38 21.16 11.24
CA THR A 60 -15.24 20.31 12.43
C THR A 60 -16.58 19.82 12.98
N ARG A 61 -17.60 20.70 13.05
CA ARG A 61 -18.93 20.33 13.52
C ARG A 61 -19.66 19.38 12.56
N LEU A 62 -19.44 19.53 11.26
CA LEU A 62 -20.04 18.69 10.23
C LEU A 62 -19.45 17.27 10.26
N ILE A 63 -18.14 17.12 10.47
CA ILE A 63 -17.48 15.82 10.47
C ILE A 63 -17.52 15.11 11.83
N ALA A 64 -17.69 15.84 12.95
CA ALA A 64 -17.66 15.26 14.28
C ALA A 64 -18.56 14.02 14.47
N PRO A 65 -19.79 13.96 13.94
CA PRO A 65 -20.64 12.77 14.04
C PRO A 65 -20.16 11.59 13.19
N LEU A 66 -19.25 11.81 12.24
CA LEU A 66 -18.75 10.80 11.29
C LEU A 66 -17.43 10.15 11.76
N LEU A 67 -16.78 10.76 12.76
CA LEU A 67 -15.50 10.25 13.29
C LEU A 67 -15.68 8.88 13.92
N THR A 68 -14.85 7.93 13.52
CA THR A 68 -14.87 6.55 14.00
C THR A 68 -13.50 6.11 14.53
N ASP A 69 -12.51 6.05 13.67
CA ASP A 69 -11.16 5.60 13.99
C ASP A 69 -10.14 6.39 13.17
N LYS A 70 -9.12 6.91 13.84
CA LYS A 70 -8.04 7.68 13.20
C LYS A 70 -7.30 6.90 12.09
N GLU A 71 -7.38 5.57 12.11
CA GLU A 71 -6.74 4.71 11.11
C GLU A 71 -7.62 4.45 9.88
N ARG A 72 -8.93 4.71 9.99
CA ARG A 72 -9.92 4.45 8.93
C ARG A 72 -10.57 5.72 8.39
N ASP A 73 -10.58 6.77 9.18
CA ASP A 73 -11.16 8.04 8.77
C ASP A 73 -10.41 8.65 7.57
N PRO A 74 -11.10 9.27 6.60
CA PRO A 74 -10.47 9.87 5.42
C PRO A 74 -9.61 11.09 5.75
N ALA A 75 -8.76 11.48 4.80
CA ALA A 75 -8.10 12.78 4.85
C ALA A 75 -9.13 13.89 4.64
N VAL A 76 -9.15 14.89 5.53
CA VAL A 76 -9.99 16.09 5.39
C VAL A 76 -9.11 17.34 5.37
N LEU A 77 -9.13 18.06 4.25
CA LEU A 77 -8.46 19.34 4.11
C LEU A 77 -9.51 20.46 4.15
N VAL A 78 -9.19 21.54 4.85
CA VAL A 78 -10.01 22.75 4.86
C VAL A 78 -9.24 23.88 4.19
N LEU A 79 -9.89 24.53 3.23
CA LEU A 79 -9.35 25.66 2.49
C LEU A 79 -10.14 26.95 2.83
N ASP A 80 -9.44 28.07 2.86
CA ASP A 80 -10.10 29.38 2.82
C ASP A 80 -10.71 29.66 1.43
N ALA A 81 -11.53 30.68 1.33
CA ALA A 81 -12.26 31.01 0.09
C ALA A 81 -11.33 31.37 -1.08
N GLU A 82 -10.16 31.90 -0.79
CA GLU A 82 -9.15 32.30 -1.77
C GLU A 82 -8.17 31.14 -2.12
N GLY A 83 -8.19 30.05 -1.37
CA GLY A 83 -7.25 28.92 -1.53
C GLY A 83 -5.82 29.26 -1.09
N GLN A 84 -5.66 30.30 -0.26
CA GLN A 84 -4.35 30.74 0.23
C GLN A 84 -3.84 29.86 1.38
N ARG A 85 -4.75 29.26 2.15
CA ARG A 85 -4.41 28.37 3.26
C ARG A 85 -5.08 27.04 3.12
N VAL A 86 -4.28 25.99 3.27
CA VAL A 86 -4.72 24.58 3.22
C VAL A 86 -4.39 23.94 4.57
N ILE A 87 -5.43 23.57 5.30
CA ILE A 87 -5.33 23.05 6.67
C ILE A 87 -5.68 21.56 6.66
N PRO A 88 -4.75 20.65 6.99
CA PRO A 88 -5.09 19.25 7.21
C PRO A 88 -5.84 19.10 8.54
N LEU A 89 -7.17 19.02 8.46
CA LEU A 89 -8.01 18.96 9.65
C LEU A 89 -8.07 17.56 10.26
N LEU A 90 -8.04 16.52 9.42
CA LEU A 90 -8.13 15.11 9.82
C LEU A 90 -7.26 14.23 8.93
N GLY A 91 -6.84 13.07 9.45
CA GLY A 91 -6.08 12.08 8.69
C GLY A 91 -4.62 12.47 8.43
N GLY A 92 -3.99 13.27 9.30
CA GLY A 92 -2.69 13.90 9.13
C GLY A 92 -1.63 12.97 8.56
N HIS A 93 -1.27 11.91 9.28
CA HIS A 93 -0.24 10.97 8.82
C HIS A 93 -0.82 9.77 8.09
N HIS A 94 -1.86 9.16 8.64
CA HIS A 94 -2.34 7.88 8.15
C HIS A 94 -3.04 7.96 6.80
N ALA A 95 -3.97 8.90 6.65
CA ALA A 95 -4.64 9.18 5.38
C ALA A 95 -3.88 10.17 4.48
N GLY A 96 -2.65 10.59 4.87
CA GLY A 96 -1.79 11.44 4.07
C GLY A 96 -2.22 12.91 3.96
N ALA A 97 -3.09 13.41 4.85
CA ALA A 97 -3.62 14.77 4.75
C ALA A 97 -2.55 15.87 4.78
N GLU A 98 -1.43 15.66 5.49
CA GLU A 98 -0.32 16.62 5.48
C GLU A 98 0.38 16.69 4.12
N GLN A 99 0.57 15.55 3.45
CA GLN A 99 1.13 15.52 2.11
C GLN A 99 0.17 16.14 1.11
N TRP A 100 -1.10 15.72 1.13
CA TRP A 100 -2.13 16.30 0.28
C TRP A 100 -2.27 17.80 0.45
N SER A 101 -2.15 18.32 1.69
CA SER A 101 -2.20 19.77 1.91
C SER A 101 -1.03 20.52 1.28
N ARG A 102 0.19 19.94 1.25
CA ARG A 102 1.32 20.53 0.53
C ARG A 102 1.10 20.54 -0.99
N GLU A 103 0.58 19.44 -1.53
CA GLU A 103 0.29 19.32 -2.98
C GLU A 103 -0.81 20.28 -3.41
N VAL A 104 -1.91 20.36 -2.65
CA VAL A 104 -3.01 21.30 -2.91
C VAL A 104 -2.53 22.75 -2.77
N ALA A 105 -1.76 23.06 -1.73
CA ALA A 105 -1.20 24.40 -1.55
C ALA A 105 -0.27 24.80 -2.71
N ALA A 106 0.62 23.90 -3.13
CA ALA A 106 1.50 24.12 -4.28
C ALA A 106 0.70 24.34 -5.58
N ALA A 107 -0.33 23.53 -5.83
CA ALA A 107 -1.20 23.68 -6.98
C ALA A 107 -1.96 25.01 -7.00
N LEU A 108 -2.33 25.54 -5.85
CA LEU A 108 -3.07 26.81 -5.74
C LEU A 108 -2.16 28.04 -5.62
N GLY A 109 -0.89 27.85 -5.29
CA GLY A 109 0.04 28.94 -4.94
C GLY A 109 -0.21 29.50 -3.54
N GLY A 110 -0.76 28.67 -2.65
CA GLY A 110 -1.04 28.96 -1.25
C GLY A 110 -0.02 28.33 -0.30
N GLU A 111 -0.38 28.26 0.98
CA GLU A 111 0.43 27.72 2.07
C GLU A 111 -0.29 26.57 2.79
N ALA A 112 0.42 25.47 3.04
CA ALA A 112 -0.05 24.38 3.90
C ALA A 112 0.21 24.73 5.37
N VAL A 113 -0.85 24.84 6.17
CA VAL A 113 -0.78 25.15 7.61
C VAL A 113 -0.69 23.85 8.40
N LEU A 114 0.52 23.38 8.65
CA LEU A 114 0.77 22.12 9.32
C LEU A 114 0.99 22.33 10.82
N SER A 115 0.36 21.48 11.64
CA SER A 115 0.46 21.53 13.10
C SER A 115 1.06 20.27 13.72
N GLY A 116 1.35 19.22 12.93
CA GLY A 116 1.97 18.00 13.39
C GLY A 116 3.41 18.21 13.84
N ASP A 117 3.85 17.54 14.91
CA ASP A 117 5.20 17.64 15.43
C ASP A 117 6.27 17.24 14.39
N THR A 118 6.01 16.17 13.63
CA THR A 118 6.88 15.72 12.54
C THR A 118 6.99 16.74 11.40
N ALA A 119 5.89 17.44 11.11
CA ALA A 119 5.89 18.48 10.08
C ALA A 119 6.69 19.72 10.52
N VAL A 120 6.62 20.07 11.80
CA VAL A 120 7.34 21.22 12.38
C VAL A 120 8.82 20.90 12.58
N THR A 121 9.16 19.68 13.02
CA THR A 121 10.54 19.26 13.27
C THR A 121 11.29 18.81 12.01
N GLY A 122 10.60 18.61 10.90
CA GLY A 122 11.17 18.07 9.66
C GLY A 122 11.63 16.61 9.77
N ARG A 123 11.26 15.90 10.83
CA ARG A 123 11.63 14.49 11.04
C ARG A 123 10.76 13.55 10.22
N LEU A 124 11.24 12.33 10.03
CA LEU A 124 10.51 11.27 9.35
C LEU A 124 9.29 10.83 10.18
N ALA A 125 8.10 10.87 9.59
CA ALA A 125 6.90 10.28 10.18
C ALA A 125 6.98 8.75 10.05
N THR A 126 7.59 8.09 11.04
CA THR A 126 7.92 6.66 10.96
C THR A 126 6.70 5.75 10.89
N ASP A 127 5.55 6.21 11.34
CA ASP A 127 4.25 5.51 11.27
C ASP A 127 3.51 5.72 9.94
N ALA A 128 4.01 6.59 9.06
CA ALA A 128 3.34 6.96 7.82
C ALA A 128 4.23 6.90 6.56
N PHE A 129 5.55 7.05 6.69
CA PHE A 129 6.44 7.20 5.52
C PHE A 129 6.38 6.02 4.54
N GLY A 130 6.16 4.81 5.04
CA GLY A 130 6.07 3.60 4.22
C GLY A 130 4.88 3.61 3.26
N THR A 131 3.79 4.32 3.60
CA THR A 131 2.61 4.47 2.73
C THR A 131 2.97 5.12 1.39
N ALA A 132 3.82 6.14 1.41
CA ALA A 132 4.31 6.78 0.18
C ALA A 132 5.14 5.84 -0.71
N TRP A 133 5.65 4.76 -0.15
CA TRP A 133 6.38 3.70 -0.86
C TRP A 133 5.49 2.51 -1.24
N GLY A 134 4.19 2.57 -0.97
CA GLY A 134 3.25 1.47 -1.20
C GLY A 134 3.48 0.29 -0.26
N TRP A 135 4.05 0.52 0.93
CA TRP A 135 4.28 -0.52 1.93
C TRP A 135 3.11 -0.65 2.88
N ASN A 136 2.84 -1.86 3.32
CA ASN A 136 1.83 -2.15 4.32
C ASN A 136 2.42 -2.12 5.73
N ARG A 137 1.60 -1.71 6.69
CA ARG A 137 2.02 -1.56 8.09
C ARG A 137 1.48 -2.70 8.95
N SER A 138 2.28 -3.18 9.89
CA SER A 138 1.86 -4.11 10.94
C SER A 138 2.36 -3.65 12.32
N GLY A 139 1.85 -4.30 13.37
CA GLY A 139 2.06 -3.91 14.76
C GLY A 139 0.79 -3.28 15.37
N THR A 140 0.69 -3.32 16.69
CA THR A 140 -0.47 -2.76 17.40
C THR A 140 -0.41 -1.23 17.46
N SER A 141 -1.57 -0.56 17.55
CA SER A 141 -1.64 0.89 17.77
C SER A 141 -0.87 1.32 19.03
N ALA A 142 -0.79 0.46 20.05
CA ALA A 142 -0.01 0.71 21.26
C ALA A 142 1.50 0.77 20.96
N ASN A 143 2.03 -0.17 20.18
CA ASN A 143 3.44 -0.22 19.79
C ASN A 143 3.84 1.03 18.98
N TRP A 144 3.03 1.38 17.98
CA TRP A 144 3.24 2.59 17.19
C TRP A 144 3.18 3.86 18.03
N THR A 145 2.20 3.95 18.96
CA THR A 145 2.11 5.08 19.89
C THR A 145 3.35 5.17 20.79
N GLN A 146 3.88 4.04 21.26
CA GLN A 146 5.10 4.02 22.08
C GLN A 146 6.32 4.48 21.28
N LEU A 147 6.49 4.00 20.04
CA LEU A 147 7.55 4.42 19.14
C LEU A 147 7.49 5.93 18.89
N MET A 148 6.30 6.46 18.53
CA MET A 148 6.10 7.88 18.28
C MET A 148 6.39 8.76 19.52
N LYS A 149 5.95 8.33 20.70
CA LYS A 149 6.25 9.03 21.96
C LYS A 149 7.73 9.07 22.27
N ALA A 150 8.46 7.98 22.03
CA ALA A 150 9.91 7.94 22.20
C ALA A 150 10.62 8.91 21.25
N GLN A 151 10.22 8.95 19.98
CA GLN A 151 10.75 9.88 18.99
C GLN A 151 10.43 11.35 19.34
N ALA A 152 9.22 11.64 19.81
CA ALA A 152 8.85 12.99 20.28
C ALA A 152 9.72 13.45 21.44
N ARG A 153 10.16 12.54 22.34
CA ARG A 153 11.12 12.85 23.40
C ARG A 153 12.57 12.96 22.93
N GLY A 154 12.83 12.76 21.63
CA GLY A 154 14.19 12.77 21.08
C GLY A 154 14.99 11.50 21.37
N GLU A 155 14.33 10.39 21.72
CA GLU A 155 14.98 9.10 21.91
C GLU A 155 15.36 8.50 20.55
N ALA A 156 16.52 7.86 20.49
CA ALA A 156 16.97 7.19 19.27
C ALA A 156 16.07 5.98 18.96
N THR A 157 15.79 5.78 17.67
CA THR A 157 15.04 4.63 17.16
C THR A 157 15.99 3.69 16.43
N ARG A 158 15.95 2.40 16.77
CA ARG A 158 16.65 1.37 16.00
C ARG A 158 15.87 1.07 14.72
N LEU A 159 16.55 1.12 13.57
CA LEU A 159 15.98 0.66 12.31
C LEU A 159 16.66 -0.63 11.85
N ILE A 160 15.85 -1.61 11.50
CA ILE A 160 16.28 -2.86 10.85
C ILE A 160 15.58 -2.93 9.50
N GLN A 161 16.31 -2.73 8.41
CA GLN A 161 15.77 -2.89 7.07
C GLN A 161 16.49 -4.04 6.37
N THR A 162 15.74 -5.06 5.95
CA THR A 162 16.26 -6.21 5.20
C THR A 162 15.78 -6.20 3.75
N MET A 163 14.67 -5.52 3.46
CA MET A 163 14.02 -5.49 2.15
C MET A 163 13.46 -4.11 1.81
N GLY A 164 13.05 -3.93 0.56
CA GLY A 164 12.47 -2.69 0.05
C GLY A 164 13.51 -1.62 -0.30
N SER A 165 13.03 -0.53 -0.90
CA SER A 165 13.89 0.58 -1.33
C SER A 165 14.54 1.30 -0.16
N THR A 166 15.81 1.63 -0.29
CA THR A 166 16.58 2.44 0.69
C THR A 166 16.63 3.92 0.32
N LEU A 167 16.04 4.33 -0.80
CA LEU A 167 16.11 5.72 -1.29
C LEU A 167 15.54 6.74 -0.30
N TRP A 168 14.55 6.35 0.52
CA TRP A 168 13.98 7.21 1.55
C TRP A 168 15.01 7.66 2.60
N GLN A 169 16.08 6.89 2.80
CA GLN A 169 17.14 7.14 3.79
C GLN A 169 17.95 8.40 3.47
N SER A 170 18.04 8.77 2.20
CA SER A 170 18.71 9.99 1.75
C SER A 170 17.84 11.24 1.88
N SER A 171 16.58 11.13 2.28
CA SER A 171 15.71 12.27 2.47
C SER A 171 16.15 13.14 3.65
N SER A 172 15.93 14.46 3.55
CA SER A 172 16.21 15.39 4.66
C SER A 172 15.49 15.01 5.94
N ALA A 173 14.27 14.46 5.83
CA ALA A 173 13.48 14.01 6.97
C ALA A 173 14.11 12.79 7.69
N ALA A 174 14.65 11.84 6.93
CA ALA A 174 15.36 10.70 7.50
C ALA A 174 16.67 11.15 8.19
N GLN A 175 17.41 12.10 7.58
CA GLN A 175 18.63 12.65 8.15
C GLN A 175 18.39 13.47 9.42
N ALA A 176 17.26 14.21 9.50
CA ALA A 176 16.85 14.96 10.67
C ALA A 176 16.36 14.06 11.83
N SER A 177 16.06 12.80 11.55
CA SER A 177 15.59 11.83 12.54
C SER A 177 16.75 11.12 13.22
N GLN A 178 16.66 10.90 14.53
CA GLN A 178 17.68 10.14 15.26
C GLN A 178 17.47 8.62 15.07
N ILE A 179 17.76 8.17 13.85
CA ILE A 179 17.63 6.77 13.48
C ILE A 179 18.99 6.10 13.57
N LEU A 180 19.10 5.06 14.38
CA LEU A 180 20.28 4.22 14.50
C LEU A 180 20.14 2.99 13.61
N TRP A 181 21.05 2.83 12.69
CA TRP A 181 21.14 1.65 11.84
C TRP A 181 21.63 0.42 12.64
N ARG A 182 21.44 -0.74 12.10
CA ARG A 182 21.64 -2.12 12.56
C ARG A 182 22.73 -2.39 13.62
N ASP A 183 23.75 -1.55 13.76
CA ASP A 183 24.93 -1.81 14.58
C ASP A 183 24.87 -1.24 16.01
N ALA A 184 23.75 -0.68 16.44
CA ALA A 184 23.57 -0.35 17.85
C ALA A 184 23.55 -1.63 18.68
N GLU A 185 24.48 -1.75 19.61
CA GLU A 185 24.74 -2.93 20.43
C GLU A 185 23.46 -3.69 20.83
N ALA A 186 23.46 -5.00 20.61
CA ALA A 186 22.40 -5.88 21.06
C ALA A 186 22.29 -5.82 22.59
N GLY A 187 21.31 -5.09 23.11
CA GLY A 187 21.10 -4.92 24.54
C GLY A 187 20.37 -3.66 24.99
N SER A 188 20.28 -2.63 24.14
CA SER A 188 19.48 -1.46 24.48
C SER A 188 18.00 -1.70 24.17
N ALA A 189 17.12 -1.42 25.14
CA ALA A 189 15.65 -1.46 24.97
C ALA A 189 15.14 -0.29 24.11
N LEU A 190 15.78 -0.07 22.94
CA LEU A 190 15.39 1.00 22.03
C LEU A 190 14.11 0.63 21.27
N PRO A 191 13.22 1.59 21.05
CA PRO A 191 12.10 1.42 20.14
C PRO A 191 12.63 0.97 18.76
N THR A 192 12.07 -0.11 18.24
CA THR A 192 12.55 -0.73 16.99
C THR A 192 11.50 -0.61 15.89
N LEU A 193 11.93 -0.12 14.75
CA LEU A 193 11.21 -0.12 13.50
C LEU A 193 11.86 -1.11 12.54
N GLU A 194 11.08 -2.04 12.02
CA GLU A 194 11.55 -3.03 11.06
C GLU A 194 10.94 -2.80 9.68
N ILE A 195 11.70 -3.06 8.63
CA ILE A 195 11.25 -3.06 7.24
C ILE A 195 11.67 -4.38 6.65
N SER A 196 10.72 -5.29 6.49
CA SER A 196 10.99 -6.67 6.06
C SER A 196 9.76 -7.35 5.45
N THR A 197 9.97 -8.49 4.80
CA THR A 197 8.90 -9.39 4.34
C THR A 197 8.51 -10.43 5.39
N SER A 198 9.21 -10.49 6.52
CA SER A 198 8.96 -11.46 7.59
C SER A 198 7.75 -11.09 8.43
N MET A 199 7.14 -12.10 9.07
CA MET A 199 6.08 -11.88 10.07
C MET A 199 6.57 -10.99 11.21
N ALA A 200 5.67 -10.18 11.72
CA ALA A 200 5.94 -9.29 12.83
C ALA A 200 6.31 -10.06 14.11
N HIS A 201 7.41 -9.67 14.75
CA HIS A 201 7.71 -10.11 16.10
C HIS A 201 6.76 -9.43 17.10
N ALA A 202 6.47 -10.10 18.21
CA ALA A 202 5.67 -9.51 19.27
C ALA A 202 6.29 -8.18 19.74
N GLY A 203 5.51 -7.10 19.67
CA GLY A 203 5.95 -5.76 20.08
C GLY A 203 6.63 -4.93 18.99
N ALA A 204 6.87 -5.46 17.81
CA ALA A 204 7.51 -4.71 16.73
C ALA A 204 6.56 -3.74 16.02
N CYS A 205 7.12 -2.62 15.55
CA CYS A 205 6.54 -1.76 14.54
C CYS A 205 7.18 -2.13 13.20
N GLN A 206 6.38 -2.54 12.21
CA GLN A 206 6.94 -3.01 10.94
C GLN A 206 6.26 -2.39 9.73
N TRP A 207 7.08 -2.17 8.70
CA TRP A 207 6.65 -1.92 7.34
C TRP A 207 6.98 -3.12 6.46
N HIS A 208 6.03 -3.53 5.63
CA HIS A 208 6.14 -4.64 4.70
C HIS A 208 6.13 -4.14 3.26
N PRO A 209 7.31 -4.04 2.61
CA PRO A 209 7.37 -3.83 1.17
C PRO A 209 6.69 -4.98 0.42
N PRO A 210 5.81 -4.73 -0.57
CA PRO A 210 5.15 -5.79 -1.33
C PRO A 210 6.14 -6.43 -2.31
N MET A 211 6.80 -7.49 -1.86
CA MET A 211 7.87 -8.19 -2.58
C MET A 211 7.61 -9.69 -2.75
N LEU A 212 6.58 -10.24 -2.11
CA LEU A 212 6.27 -11.67 -2.15
C LEU A 212 5.28 -11.98 -3.26
N TRP A 213 5.60 -12.88 -4.15
CA TRP A 213 4.72 -13.38 -5.19
C TRP A 213 4.31 -14.81 -4.89
N LEU A 214 3.00 -15.03 -4.82
CA LEU A 214 2.40 -16.34 -4.59
C LEU A 214 2.15 -17.01 -5.93
N GLY A 215 2.85 -18.08 -6.22
CA GLY A 215 2.52 -18.91 -7.37
C GLY A 215 1.50 -19.96 -6.95
N ILE A 216 0.32 -19.96 -7.59
CA ILE A 216 -0.79 -20.83 -7.20
C ILE A 216 -1.20 -21.72 -8.35
N GLY A 217 -1.23 -23.03 -8.11
CA GLY A 217 -1.89 -24.02 -8.94
C GLY A 217 -3.05 -24.65 -8.16
N CYS A 218 -4.16 -24.90 -8.82
CA CYS A 218 -5.33 -25.55 -8.18
C CYS A 218 -6.08 -26.43 -9.17
N GLU A 219 -6.90 -27.33 -8.67
CA GLU A 219 -7.89 -28.04 -9.47
C GLU A 219 -9.00 -27.11 -9.94
N ARG A 220 -9.83 -27.54 -10.88
CA ARG A 220 -11.00 -26.78 -11.31
C ARG A 220 -12.06 -26.76 -10.19
N ASP A 221 -12.78 -25.65 -10.10
CA ASP A 221 -13.85 -25.43 -9.11
C ASP A 221 -13.38 -25.58 -7.65
N THR A 222 -12.11 -25.28 -7.40
CA THR A 222 -11.56 -25.25 -6.05
C THR A 222 -12.24 -24.15 -5.21
N SER A 223 -12.56 -24.44 -3.96
CA SER A 223 -13.21 -23.47 -3.06
C SER A 223 -12.24 -22.35 -2.67
N LEU A 224 -12.75 -21.10 -2.58
CA LEU A 224 -11.98 -19.95 -2.11
C LEU A 224 -11.40 -20.17 -0.71
N SER A 225 -12.17 -20.78 0.20
CA SER A 225 -11.73 -21.07 1.57
C SER A 225 -10.48 -21.96 1.60
N LEU A 226 -10.40 -22.98 0.71
CA LEU A 226 -9.22 -23.81 0.58
C LEU A 226 -8.02 -23.01 0.08
N VAL A 227 -8.22 -22.13 -0.92
CA VAL A 227 -7.13 -21.29 -1.44
C VAL A 227 -6.61 -20.34 -0.35
N GLN A 228 -7.51 -19.68 0.38
CA GLN A 228 -7.14 -18.80 1.50
C GLN A 228 -6.36 -19.56 2.59
N ARG A 229 -6.85 -20.73 2.99
CA ARG A 229 -6.18 -21.56 3.99
C ARG A 229 -4.80 -22.01 3.52
N ALA A 230 -4.66 -22.40 2.26
CA ALA A 230 -3.39 -22.82 1.68
C ALA A 230 -2.37 -21.67 1.65
N VAL A 231 -2.81 -20.47 1.28
CA VAL A 231 -1.97 -19.26 1.27
C VAL A 231 -1.55 -18.88 2.70
N SER A 232 -2.48 -18.81 3.64
CA SER A 232 -2.16 -18.49 5.04
C SER A 232 -1.18 -19.49 5.65
N SER A 233 -1.41 -20.78 5.44
CA SER A 233 -0.50 -21.83 5.94
C SER A 233 0.89 -21.75 5.30
N ALA A 234 0.98 -21.41 4.01
CA ALA A 234 2.25 -21.25 3.31
C ALA A 234 3.04 -20.04 3.83
N LEU A 235 2.37 -18.91 4.08
CA LEU A 235 2.98 -17.73 4.67
C LEU A 235 3.46 -17.99 6.10
N GLU A 236 2.63 -18.62 6.93
CA GLU A 236 2.99 -19.01 8.30
C GLU A 236 4.19 -19.96 8.34
N GLU A 237 4.20 -21.02 7.52
CA GLU A 237 5.32 -21.97 7.42
C GLU A 237 6.63 -21.27 7.04
N ALA A 238 6.55 -20.30 6.14
CA ALA A 238 7.71 -19.53 5.70
C ALA A 238 8.10 -18.39 6.65
N GLY A 239 7.29 -18.10 7.69
CA GLY A 239 7.49 -16.94 8.57
C GLY A 239 7.36 -15.59 7.86
N LEU A 240 6.52 -15.51 6.84
CA LEU A 240 6.36 -14.34 5.96
C LEU A 240 5.04 -13.61 6.23
N ALA A 241 5.07 -12.29 6.11
CA ALA A 241 3.92 -11.44 6.36
C ALA A 241 2.99 -11.36 5.13
N GLU A 242 1.68 -11.49 5.34
CA GLU A 242 0.68 -11.27 4.29
C GLU A 242 0.77 -9.85 3.71
N GLY A 243 1.05 -8.84 4.55
CA GLY A 243 1.26 -7.46 4.11
C GLY A 243 2.42 -7.26 3.14
N ALA A 244 3.34 -8.24 3.02
CA ALA A 244 4.43 -8.21 2.07
C ALA A 244 4.08 -8.88 0.72
N VAL A 245 2.85 -9.39 0.55
CA VAL A 245 2.42 -10.00 -0.71
C VAL A 245 2.21 -8.93 -1.77
N ALA A 246 2.92 -9.08 -2.88
CA ALA A 246 2.84 -8.22 -4.04
C ALA A 246 1.75 -8.65 -5.03
N GLY A 247 1.40 -9.92 -5.05
CA GLY A 247 0.40 -10.46 -5.96
C GLY A 247 0.45 -11.97 -6.11
N ILE A 248 -0.40 -12.47 -6.99
CA ILE A 248 -0.48 -13.88 -7.31
C ILE A 248 -0.13 -14.14 -8.78
N GLY A 249 0.48 -15.28 -9.03
CA GLY A 249 0.79 -15.80 -10.36
C GLY A 249 0.22 -17.18 -10.60
N SER A 250 -0.25 -17.46 -11.80
CA SER A 250 -0.71 -18.79 -12.20
C SER A 250 -0.50 -19.02 -13.70
N ILE A 251 -0.87 -20.22 -14.16
CA ILE A 251 -0.93 -20.53 -15.59
C ILE A 251 -2.13 -19.86 -16.25
N ASP A 252 -2.02 -19.44 -17.51
CA ASP A 252 -3.07 -18.76 -18.28
C ASP A 252 -4.41 -19.51 -18.32
N ARG A 253 -4.38 -20.86 -18.36
CA ARG A 253 -5.56 -21.73 -18.31
C ARG A 253 -6.37 -21.63 -17.01
N LYS A 254 -5.84 -20.95 -15.97
CA LYS A 254 -6.48 -20.70 -14.67
C LYS A 254 -6.97 -19.25 -14.53
N GLY A 255 -6.90 -18.47 -15.60
CA GLY A 255 -7.37 -17.09 -15.59
C GLY A 255 -8.87 -16.92 -15.32
N ASP A 256 -9.67 -17.94 -15.61
CA ASP A 256 -11.11 -18.03 -15.35
C ASP A 256 -11.46 -18.73 -14.03
N GLU A 257 -10.47 -19.14 -13.24
CA GLU A 257 -10.69 -19.83 -11.97
C GLU A 257 -11.19 -18.84 -10.90
N ARG A 258 -12.44 -19.02 -10.50
CA ARG A 258 -13.16 -18.09 -9.65
C ARG A 258 -12.46 -17.84 -8.31
N ALA A 259 -11.98 -18.90 -7.68
CA ALA A 259 -11.32 -18.79 -6.38
C ALA A 259 -10.04 -17.94 -6.43
N LEU A 260 -9.30 -17.97 -7.54
CA LEU A 260 -8.11 -17.13 -7.72
C LEU A 260 -8.46 -15.68 -8.01
N GLN A 261 -9.51 -15.44 -8.80
CA GLN A 261 -10.03 -14.10 -9.06
C GLN A 261 -10.57 -13.45 -7.79
N ASP A 262 -11.37 -14.19 -7.01
CA ASP A 262 -11.95 -13.71 -5.76
C ASP A 262 -10.86 -13.44 -4.71
N LEU A 263 -9.82 -14.29 -4.61
CA LEU A 263 -8.67 -14.04 -3.75
C LEU A 263 -7.94 -12.75 -4.14
N ALA A 264 -7.66 -12.58 -5.43
CA ALA A 264 -6.99 -11.39 -5.96
C ALA A 264 -7.79 -10.12 -5.67
N GLN A 265 -9.10 -10.17 -5.87
CA GLN A 265 -10.00 -9.05 -5.60
C GLN A 265 -10.10 -8.72 -4.11
N LEU A 266 -10.21 -9.74 -3.24
CA LEU A 266 -10.32 -9.57 -1.78
C LEU A 266 -9.14 -8.82 -1.18
N HIS A 267 -7.93 -9.13 -1.66
CA HIS A 267 -6.69 -8.53 -1.16
C HIS A 267 -6.17 -7.39 -2.04
N HIS A 268 -6.88 -7.03 -3.12
CA HIS A 268 -6.41 -6.09 -4.13
C HIS A 268 -5.04 -6.46 -4.73
N TRP A 269 -4.76 -7.75 -4.83
CA TRP A 269 -3.52 -8.27 -5.38
C TRP A 269 -3.60 -8.37 -6.91
N PRO A 270 -2.57 -7.92 -7.65
CA PRO A 270 -2.45 -8.21 -9.07
C PRO A 270 -2.44 -9.71 -9.34
N PHE A 271 -3.17 -10.13 -10.36
CA PHE A 271 -3.19 -11.51 -10.82
C PHE A 271 -2.45 -11.63 -12.15
N ARG A 272 -1.27 -12.24 -12.14
CA ARG A 272 -0.43 -12.45 -13.33
C ARG A 272 -0.63 -13.84 -13.89
N LEU A 273 -0.88 -13.91 -15.19
CA LEU A 273 -1.07 -15.15 -15.94
C LEU A 273 0.14 -15.40 -16.84
N HIS A 274 0.67 -16.60 -16.80
CA HIS A 274 1.82 -17.02 -17.57
C HIS A 274 1.46 -18.16 -18.49
N THR A 275 1.99 -18.16 -19.73
CA THR A 275 1.80 -19.28 -20.67
C THR A 275 2.56 -20.50 -20.21
N ALA A 276 2.09 -21.69 -20.59
CA ALA A 276 2.80 -22.95 -20.31
C ALA A 276 4.25 -22.92 -20.82
N THR A 277 4.49 -22.30 -21.97
CA THR A 277 5.82 -22.12 -22.55
C THR A 277 6.74 -21.28 -21.67
N ALA A 278 6.23 -20.16 -21.14
CA ALA A 278 6.99 -19.30 -20.24
C ALA A 278 7.34 -20.04 -18.93
N LEU A 279 6.37 -20.73 -18.35
CA LEU A 279 6.57 -21.55 -17.13
C LEU A 279 7.59 -22.65 -17.34
N ASN A 280 7.61 -23.29 -18.50
CA ASN A 280 8.54 -24.37 -18.83
C ASN A 280 9.99 -23.88 -18.99
N GLY A 281 10.17 -22.60 -19.31
CA GLY A 281 11.49 -21.96 -19.38
C GLY A 281 12.15 -21.71 -18.02
N VAL A 282 11.41 -21.88 -16.91
CA VAL A 282 11.91 -21.63 -15.56
C VAL A 282 12.46 -22.92 -14.94
N GLN A 283 13.70 -22.86 -14.45
CA GLN A 283 14.25 -23.97 -13.65
C GLN A 283 13.59 -23.96 -12.27
N VAL A 284 12.92 -25.08 -11.94
CA VAL A 284 12.24 -25.28 -10.65
C VAL A 284 12.87 -26.44 -9.89
N PRO A 285 12.99 -26.35 -8.56
CA PRO A 285 13.65 -27.40 -7.77
C PRO A 285 12.81 -28.67 -7.66
N THR A 286 11.47 -28.59 -7.77
CA THR A 286 10.59 -29.75 -7.56
C THR A 286 9.63 -29.96 -8.74
N PRO A 287 10.13 -30.39 -9.93
CA PRO A 287 9.28 -30.68 -11.07
C PRO A 287 8.35 -31.87 -10.79
N SER A 288 7.20 -31.92 -11.46
CA SER A 288 6.20 -32.99 -11.37
C SER A 288 5.87 -33.53 -12.75
N GLU A 289 6.05 -34.81 -12.98
CA GLU A 289 5.72 -35.46 -14.24
C GLU A 289 4.22 -35.44 -14.54
N VAL A 290 3.36 -35.51 -13.52
CA VAL A 290 1.91 -35.44 -13.65
C VAL A 290 1.50 -34.04 -14.15
N VAL A 291 2.03 -33.00 -13.55
CA VAL A 291 1.77 -31.61 -13.97
C VAL A 291 2.34 -31.35 -15.36
N ALA A 292 3.49 -31.94 -15.69
CA ALA A 292 4.06 -31.83 -17.03
C ALA A 292 3.18 -32.45 -18.11
N ALA A 293 2.58 -33.60 -17.82
CA ALA A 293 1.68 -34.30 -18.75
C ALA A 293 0.35 -33.51 -18.97
N GLU A 294 -0.21 -32.93 -17.91
CA GLU A 294 -1.51 -32.25 -17.94
C GLU A 294 -1.41 -30.79 -18.41
N MET A 295 -0.42 -30.05 -17.92
CA MET A 295 -0.30 -28.60 -18.08
C MET A 295 0.80 -28.20 -19.07
N GLY A 296 1.64 -29.13 -19.49
CA GLY A 296 2.79 -28.86 -20.37
C GLY A 296 3.92 -28.10 -19.67
N THR A 297 3.99 -28.16 -18.35
CA THR A 297 5.05 -27.53 -17.53
C THR A 297 5.34 -28.38 -16.29
N GLY A 298 6.59 -28.47 -15.89
CA GLY A 298 7.01 -29.27 -14.72
C GLY A 298 6.53 -28.74 -13.36
N SER A 299 6.16 -27.49 -13.26
CA SER A 299 5.58 -26.88 -12.05
C SER A 299 4.87 -25.59 -12.39
N VAL A 300 3.58 -25.48 -12.03
CA VAL A 300 2.85 -24.22 -12.17
C VAL A 300 3.21 -23.28 -11.01
N ALA A 301 3.11 -23.73 -9.77
CA ALA A 301 3.25 -22.87 -8.60
C ALA A 301 4.66 -22.23 -8.49
N GLU A 302 5.73 -23.01 -8.50
CA GLU A 302 7.09 -22.48 -8.36
C GLU A 302 7.49 -21.59 -9.55
N ALA A 303 7.19 -22.05 -10.77
CA ALA A 303 7.51 -21.28 -11.97
C ALA A 303 6.72 -19.96 -12.04
N ALA A 304 5.42 -19.98 -11.70
CA ALA A 304 4.60 -18.76 -11.70
C ALA A 304 5.04 -17.78 -10.59
N ALA A 305 5.42 -18.28 -9.41
CA ALA A 305 5.97 -17.43 -8.35
C ALA A 305 7.25 -16.72 -8.82
N LEU A 306 8.21 -17.48 -9.40
CA LEU A 306 9.48 -16.93 -9.89
C LEU A 306 9.31 -15.96 -11.04
N LEU A 307 8.48 -16.27 -12.05
CA LEU A 307 8.20 -15.36 -13.16
C LEU A 307 7.52 -14.08 -12.69
N SER A 308 6.60 -14.20 -11.73
CA SER A 308 5.91 -13.04 -11.17
C SER A 308 6.84 -12.18 -10.31
N ALA A 309 7.79 -12.80 -9.60
CA ALA A 309 8.81 -12.08 -8.84
C ALA A 309 9.81 -11.33 -9.74
N GLY A 310 9.91 -11.72 -11.01
CA GLY A 310 10.77 -11.05 -11.98
C GLY A 310 12.24 -11.49 -11.92
N PRO A 311 13.12 -10.75 -12.60
CA PRO A 311 14.56 -11.08 -12.65
C PRO A 311 15.15 -11.16 -11.24
N ASN A 312 15.97 -12.17 -11.02
CA ASN A 312 16.62 -12.46 -9.72
C ASN A 312 15.66 -12.79 -8.56
N GLY A 313 14.39 -13.09 -8.86
CA GLY A 313 13.43 -13.59 -7.87
C GLY A 313 13.94 -14.90 -7.23
N GLN A 314 13.72 -15.07 -5.93
CA GLN A 314 14.19 -16.24 -5.18
C GLN A 314 13.03 -16.92 -4.49
N LEU A 315 12.97 -18.26 -4.57
CA LEU A 315 12.00 -19.05 -3.81
C LEU A 315 12.28 -18.94 -2.32
N LYS A 316 11.28 -18.54 -1.56
CA LYS A 316 11.26 -18.51 -0.08
C LYS A 316 10.54 -19.74 0.46
N LEU A 317 9.57 -20.26 -0.29
CA LEU A 317 8.88 -21.51 0.01
C LEU A 317 8.70 -22.31 -1.27
N HIS A 318 9.19 -23.55 -1.24
CA HIS A 318 8.89 -24.53 -2.27
C HIS A 318 7.41 -24.90 -2.26
N LYS A 319 6.91 -25.43 -3.36
CA LYS A 319 5.50 -25.78 -3.47
C LYS A 319 5.00 -26.62 -2.29
N ARG A 320 3.84 -26.23 -1.76
CA ARG A 320 3.08 -26.97 -0.75
C ARG A 320 1.73 -27.32 -1.31
N ILE A 321 1.34 -28.57 -1.13
CA ILE A 321 0.04 -29.07 -1.57
C ILE A 321 -0.89 -29.09 -0.37
N THR A 322 -2.06 -28.51 -0.53
CA THR A 322 -3.12 -28.49 0.48
C THR A 322 -4.36 -29.13 -0.11
N HIS A 323 -4.90 -30.15 0.54
CA HIS A 323 -6.12 -30.83 0.15
C HIS A 323 -7.33 -30.26 0.88
N ALA A 324 -8.48 -30.39 0.24
CA ALA A 324 -9.78 -30.02 0.81
C ALA A 324 -10.07 -30.80 2.10
N ASN A 325 -10.73 -30.13 3.04
CA ASN A 325 -11.40 -30.75 4.18
C ASN A 325 -12.89 -30.97 3.85
N ASP A 326 -13.69 -31.45 4.83
CA ASP A 326 -15.10 -31.81 4.63
C ASP A 326 -15.99 -30.65 4.10
N ALA A 327 -15.59 -29.40 4.29
CA ALA A 327 -16.33 -28.21 3.87
C ALA A 327 -15.76 -27.54 2.60
N GLU A 328 -14.72 -28.11 2.03
CA GLU A 328 -13.99 -27.56 0.89
C GLU A 328 -14.00 -28.54 -0.29
N CYS A 329 -13.57 -28.09 -1.47
CA CYS A 329 -13.38 -28.94 -2.63
C CYS A 329 -12.08 -28.57 -3.37
N GLY A 330 -11.48 -29.59 -4.01
CA GLY A 330 -10.29 -29.48 -4.81
C GLY A 330 -8.98 -29.67 -4.06
N ALA A 331 -7.89 -29.32 -4.73
CA ALA A 331 -6.54 -29.28 -4.17
C ALA A 331 -5.83 -28.02 -4.66
N VAL A 332 -4.98 -27.44 -3.82
CA VAL A 332 -4.22 -26.21 -4.08
C VAL A 332 -2.75 -26.44 -3.85
N THR A 333 -1.93 -25.94 -4.74
CA THR A 333 -0.49 -25.90 -4.59
C THR A 333 -0.04 -24.45 -4.51
N VAL A 334 0.68 -24.06 -3.46
CA VAL A 334 1.23 -22.71 -3.26
C VAL A 334 2.75 -22.77 -3.18
N ALA A 335 3.42 -21.87 -3.86
CA ALA A 335 4.84 -21.57 -3.69
C ALA A 335 5.02 -20.06 -3.51
N ILE A 336 6.09 -19.64 -2.84
CA ILE A 336 6.35 -18.23 -2.57
C ILE A 336 7.73 -17.86 -3.11
N ALA A 337 7.79 -16.80 -3.94
CA ALA A 337 9.05 -16.22 -4.37
C ALA A 337 9.12 -14.75 -3.92
N GLU A 338 10.32 -14.31 -3.59
CA GLU A 338 10.61 -12.93 -3.21
C GLU A 338 11.26 -12.20 -4.38
N SER A 339 10.71 -11.05 -4.74
CA SER A 339 11.26 -10.14 -5.73
C SER A 339 12.41 -9.33 -5.15
N MET A 340 13.32 -8.86 -5.99
CA MET A 340 14.37 -7.90 -5.58
C MET A 340 13.83 -6.47 -5.49
N GLU A 341 12.65 -6.20 -6.07
CA GLU A 341 12.04 -4.87 -6.10
C GLU A 341 10.60 -4.94 -5.57
N ALA A 342 10.21 -3.95 -4.77
CA ALA A 342 8.86 -3.82 -4.26
C ALA A 342 7.88 -3.49 -5.41
N HIS A 343 6.76 -4.22 -5.45
CA HIS A 343 5.68 -3.91 -6.38
C HIS A 343 4.95 -2.64 -5.94
N ALA A 344 4.90 -1.63 -6.78
CA ALA A 344 4.26 -0.36 -6.49
C ALA A 344 3.46 0.13 -7.72
N PRO A 345 2.27 -0.43 -7.97
CA PRO A 345 1.50 -0.17 -9.20
C PRO A 345 1.04 1.29 -9.35
N GLN A 346 0.98 2.04 -8.24
CA GLN A 346 0.62 3.47 -8.25
C GLN A 346 1.82 4.40 -8.51
N ARG A 347 3.03 3.85 -8.60
CA ARG A 347 4.22 4.61 -8.96
C ARG A 347 4.44 4.52 -10.46
N GLY A 348 4.67 5.68 -11.09
CA GLY A 348 5.11 5.73 -12.48
C GLY A 348 6.55 5.23 -12.60
N GLU A 349 6.88 4.62 -13.74
CA GLU A 349 8.25 4.29 -14.12
C GLU A 349 8.83 5.45 -14.92
N LEU A 350 10.03 5.91 -14.54
CA LEU A 350 10.80 6.88 -15.33
C LEU A 350 11.90 6.14 -16.08
N HIS A 351 11.74 6.00 -17.41
CA HIS A 351 12.77 5.49 -18.27
C HIS A 351 13.66 6.62 -18.77
N LEU A 352 14.91 6.68 -18.29
CA LEU A 352 15.91 7.58 -18.84
C LEU A 352 16.53 6.93 -20.08
N ILE A 353 16.11 7.38 -21.25
CA ILE A 353 16.73 6.98 -22.51
C ILE A 353 17.82 7.99 -22.83
N GLY A 354 19.07 7.61 -22.62
CA GLY A 354 20.21 8.38 -23.10
C GLY A 354 20.33 8.23 -24.61
N SER A 355 20.02 9.25 -25.39
CA SER A 355 20.54 9.36 -26.74
C SER A 355 22.00 9.79 -26.64
N GLY A 356 22.95 8.85 -26.66
CA GLY A 356 24.35 9.17 -26.85
C GLY A 356 24.52 10.03 -28.12
N PRO A 357 25.57 10.86 -28.21
CA PRO A 357 25.91 11.49 -29.47
C PRO A 357 26.10 10.37 -30.47
N GLY A 358 25.23 10.33 -31.49
CA GLY A 358 25.42 9.41 -32.59
C GLY A 358 26.84 9.58 -33.12
N ASP A 359 27.51 8.47 -33.34
CA ASP A 359 28.79 8.50 -34.03
C ASP A 359 28.60 9.26 -35.34
N LEU A 360 29.34 10.35 -35.47
CA LEU A 360 29.44 11.12 -36.70
C LEU A 360 30.33 10.38 -37.68
#